data_f12bc1f19d2a3c0c50d741b2617089ec
#
_entry.id   f12bc1f19d2a3c0c50d741b2617089ec
#
_cell.length_a   1.000
_cell.length_b   1.000
_cell.length_c   1.000
_cell.angle_alpha   90.00
_cell.angle_beta   90.00
_cell.angle_gamma   90.00
#
_symmetry.space_group_name_H-M   'P 1'
#
loop_
_entity.id
_entity.type
_entity.pdbx_description
1 polymer ?
#
loop_
_entity_poly.entity_id
_entity_poly.type
_entity_poly.pdbx_seq_one_letter_code
_entity_poly.pdbx_strand_id
1 'polypeptide(L)'
;DRLRSRGLGDVYKRQVPDETIVANYVLDKGSLVCNLKEIIDKKLEENHQTALFYDIELPLAKILGLVEINGFKVNEDKLKEVGEYFNASMKKMEKEIFDLVGYSFNVASPKQLGVVLFEDLQLGHGKKNKTGYSTSAEVLEELSKRHPVPRLVLEYRKYAKLYSTYVLGLLAEINQTDGKVHTIFKQSLTQTGRLSSTEPNIQNIPIRTEEGRIIRSMFIPSSDNNYLVSADYSQIELRILASASNCFAMKETFNSDIDLHANTAAKIYNVDLEQVTKEMRRMAKAVNFGIIYGMSDWGLSGELHISQKEASLFSQKYFEVFPEVKPYLDRCVEETKARGYTTTFYNRRRYMPEINSSNAALRKFSERASMNAPIQGTAADIMKIAMIKVQNEFEQGKFNSKIVAQVHDELIIDCPQEELEIVKNLVKKTMETAVDIGVKLDVDVEVGKTWDLK
;
A
#
# COMPACT_ATOMS: atom_id res chain seq x y z
N ASP A 1 -28.10 -0.61 -7.71
CA ASP A 1 -27.61 0.66 -8.27
C ASP A 1 -26.12 0.93 -8.04
N ARG A 2 -25.55 0.53 -6.90
CA ARG A 2 -24.09 0.65 -6.66
C ARG A 2 -23.26 -0.19 -7.64
N LEU A 3 -23.74 -1.34 -8.07
CA LEU A 3 -23.11 -2.18 -9.11
C LEU A 3 -23.12 -1.51 -10.50
N ARG A 4 -24.11 -0.66 -10.78
CA ARG A 4 -24.21 0.08 -12.05
C ARG A 4 -23.34 1.32 -12.09
N SER A 5 -23.08 1.98 -10.95
CA SER A 5 -22.24 3.20 -10.88
C SER A 5 -20.74 2.92 -11.01
N ARG A 6 -20.31 1.67 -10.78
CA ARG A 6 -18.96 1.21 -11.07
C ARG A 6 -18.76 0.86 -12.53
N GLY A 7 -19.58 1.46 -13.36
CA GLY A 7 -19.60 1.18 -14.76
C GLY A 7 -18.22 1.12 -15.37
N LEU A 8 -18.12 0.29 -16.36
CA LEU A 8 -17.09 0.21 -17.39
C LEU A 8 -16.28 1.52 -17.59
N GLY A 9 -16.86 2.69 -17.34
CA GLY A 9 -16.24 4.00 -17.48
C GLY A 9 -15.00 4.26 -16.58
N ASP A 10 -14.97 3.73 -15.36
CA ASP A 10 -13.83 3.97 -14.44
C ASP A 10 -12.64 3.07 -14.77
N VAL A 11 -12.88 1.87 -15.26
CA VAL A 11 -11.84 0.95 -15.72
C VAL A 11 -11.23 1.45 -17.03
N TYR A 12 -12.06 1.98 -17.92
CA TYR A 12 -11.64 2.51 -19.22
C TYR A 12 -10.81 3.80 -19.13
N LYS A 13 -11.11 4.69 -18.21
CA LYS A 13 -10.38 5.97 -18.04
C LYS A 13 -8.87 5.85 -17.86
N ARG A 14 -8.39 4.69 -17.44
CA ARG A 14 -6.96 4.47 -17.21
C ARG A 14 -6.23 3.80 -18.35
N GLN A 15 -6.95 3.04 -19.12
CA GLN A 15 -6.35 2.22 -20.17
C GLN A 15 -6.43 2.88 -21.53
N VAL A 16 -7.25 3.93 -21.64
CA VAL A 16 -7.33 4.75 -22.86
C VAL A 16 -6.56 6.05 -22.62
N PRO A 17 -5.48 6.33 -23.35
CA PRO A 17 -4.59 7.47 -23.09
C PRO A 17 -5.23 8.84 -23.27
N ASP A 18 -6.39 8.92 -23.89
CA ASP A 18 -7.01 10.19 -24.27
C ASP A 18 -8.41 10.31 -23.63
N GLU A 19 -8.43 10.93 -22.44
CA GLU A 19 -9.69 11.29 -21.74
C GLU A 19 -10.63 12.13 -22.61
N THR A 20 -10.08 12.88 -23.56
CA THR A 20 -10.82 13.76 -24.48
C THR A 20 -11.66 12.93 -25.46
N ILE A 21 -11.18 11.76 -25.87
CA ILE A 21 -11.94 10.89 -26.81
C ILE A 21 -13.18 10.33 -26.10
N VAL A 22 -13.04 9.84 -24.85
CA VAL A 22 -14.17 9.27 -24.11
C VAL A 22 -15.18 10.35 -23.73
N ALA A 23 -14.72 11.52 -23.28
CA ALA A 23 -15.59 12.65 -22.89
C ALA A 23 -16.33 13.23 -24.12
N ASN A 24 -15.70 13.40 -25.24
CA ASN A 24 -16.34 13.91 -26.46
C ASN A 24 -17.37 12.93 -27.04
N TYR A 25 -17.14 11.64 -26.87
CA TYR A 25 -18.10 10.62 -27.31
C TYR A 25 -19.32 10.49 -26.39
N VAL A 26 -19.19 10.70 -25.11
CA VAL A 26 -20.32 10.66 -24.14
C VAL A 26 -21.25 11.85 -24.29
N LEU A 27 -20.75 12.98 -24.84
CA LEU A 27 -21.52 14.21 -25.01
C LEU A 27 -22.35 14.27 -26.29
N ASP A 28 -22.08 13.40 -27.28
CA ASP A 28 -22.79 13.40 -28.57
C ASP A 28 -23.86 12.32 -28.69
N LYS A 29 -24.99 12.57 -28.01
CA LYS A 29 -26.35 12.01 -28.22
C LYS A 29 -26.52 10.52 -28.53
N GLY A 30 -26.85 9.74 -27.54
CA GLY A 30 -27.81 8.63 -27.59
C GLY A 30 -27.58 7.42 -28.51
N SER A 31 -26.86 7.54 -29.60
CA SER A 31 -26.53 6.41 -30.52
C SER A 31 -25.21 5.72 -30.20
N LEU A 32 -24.56 6.12 -29.14
CA LEU A 32 -23.14 5.98 -28.85
C LEU A 32 -22.70 4.73 -28.09
N VAL A 33 -23.60 4.05 -27.37
CA VAL A 33 -23.20 2.97 -26.47
C VAL A 33 -22.73 1.73 -27.27
N CYS A 34 -23.30 1.45 -28.42
CA CYS A 34 -22.91 0.30 -29.26
C CYS A 34 -21.53 0.54 -29.91
N ASN A 35 -21.27 1.76 -30.39
CA ASN A 35 -19.99 2.08 -31.03
C ASN A 35 -18.84 2.23 -30.00
N LEU A 36 -19.14 2.61 -28.77
CA LEU A 36 -18.12 2.76 -27.72
C LEU A 36 -17.44 1.42 -27.39
N LYS A 37 -18.19 0.34 -27.30
CA LYS A 37 -17.63 -0.98 -27.06
C LYS A 37 -16.64 -1.37 -28.15
N GLU A 38 -17.00 -1.23 -29.41
CA GLU A 38 -16.12 -1.58 -30.55
C GLU A 38 -14.84 -0.73 -30.55
N ILE A 39 -14.94 0.56 -30.25
CA ILE A 39 -13.79 1.47 -30.18
C ILE A 39 -12.85 1.04 -29.03
N ILE A 40 -13.41 0.68 -27.89
CA ILE A 40 -12.64 0.26 -26.73
C ILE A 40 -11.97 -1.08 -27.02
N ASP A 41 -12.70 -2.06 -27.55
CA ASP A 41 -12.17 -3.38 -27.89
C ASP A 41 -11.00 -3.25 -28.89
N LYS A 42 -11.16 -2.43 -29.92
CA LYS A 42 -10.09 -2.13 -30.86
C LYS A 42 -8.86 -1.53 -30.18
N LYS A 43 -9.05 -0.56 -29.27
CA LYS A 43 -7.93 0.05 -28.53
C LYS A 43 -7.27 -0.90 -27.55
N LEU A 44 -8.03 -1.79 -26.91
CA LEU A 44 -7.48 -2.84 -26.05
C LEU A 44 -6.63 -3.80 -26.86
N GLU A 45 -7.08 -4.18 -28.05
CA GLU A 45 -6.33 -5.03 -28.97
C GLU A 45 -5.03 -4.35 -29.47
N GLU A 46 -5.13 -3.11 -29.97
CA GLU A 46 -3.97 -2.29 -30.40
C GLU A 46 -2.91 -2.12 -29.29
N ASN A 47 -3.35 -2.07 -28.04
CA ASN A 47 -2.48 -1.93 -26.89
C ASN A 47 -2.08 -3.26 -26.24
N HIS A 48 -2.53 -4.41 -26.75
CA HIS A 48 -2.34 -5.75 -26.18
C HIS A 48 -2.86 -5.86 -24.74
N GLN A 49 -4.01 -5.22 -24.43
CA GLN A 49 -4.60 -5.14 -23.09
C GLN A 49 -5.95 -5.88 -22.99
N THR A 50 -6.34 -6.64 -24.01
CA THR A 50 -7.61 -7.37 -24.06
C THR A 50 -7.70 -8.36 -22.87
N ALA A 51 -6.69 -9.19 -22.66
CA ALA A 51 -6.65 -10.13 -21.55
C ALA A 51 -6.65 -9.41 -20.18
N LEU A 52 -5.87 -8.33 -20.02
CA LEU A 52 -5.88 -7.52 -18.81
C LEU A 52 -7.30 -7.03 -18.47
N PHE A 53 -8.05 -6.60 -19.47
CA PHE A 53 -9.39 -6.07 -19.26
C PHE A 53 -10.42 -7.18 -19.00
N TYR A 54 -10.50 -8.17 -19.90
CA TYR A 54 -11.55 -9.19 -19.85
C TYR A 54 -11.32 -10.27 -18.80
N ASP A 55 -10.05 -10.64 -18.53
CA ASP A 55 -9.73 -11.74 -17.62
C ASP A 55 -9.41 -11.25 -16.20
N ILE A 56 -9.06 -9.96 -16.03
CA ILE A 56 -8.68 -9.41 -14.71
C ILE A 56 -9.62 -8.29 -14.29
N GLU A 57 -9.67 -7.16 -15.01
CA GLU A 57 -10.36 -5.96 -14.51
C GLU A 57 -11.87 -6.10 -14.48
N LEU A 58 -12.46 -6.67 -15.51
CA LEU A 58 -13.90 -6.82 -15.62
C LEU A 58 -14.46 -7.85 -14.61
N PRO A 59 -13.90 -9.07 -14.45
CA PRO A 59 -14.32 -10.00 -13.41
C PRO A 59 -14.12 -9.42 -12.00
N LEU A 60 -13.03 -8.74 -11.77
CA LEU A 60 -12.75 -8.11 -10.48
C LEU A 60 -13.81 -7.07 -10.09
N ALA A 61 -14.36 -6.31 -11.04
CA ALA A 61 -15.40 -5.31 -10.75
C ALA A 61 -16.62 -5.93 -10.06
N LYS A 62 -17.03 -7.14 -10.48
CA LYS A 62 -18.12 -7.91 -9.81
C LYS A 62 -17.73 -8.26 -8.38
N ILE A 63 -16.51 -8.74 -8.19
CA ILE A 63 -16.02 -9.20 -6.88
C ILE A 63 -15.91 -8.02 -5.90
N LEU A 64 -15.37 -6.88 -6.34
CA LEU A 64 -15.33 -5.68 -5.51
C LEU A 64 -16.74 -5.24 -5.08
N GLY A 65 -17.71 -5.33 -5.98
CA GLY A 65 -19.12 -5.08 -5.62
C GLY A 65 -19.63 -6.03 -4.53
N LEU A 66 -19.26 -7.33 -4.58
CA LEU A 66 -19.60 -8.28 -3.53
C LEU A 66 -18.89 -7.95 -2.20
N VAL A 67 -17.62 -7.61 -2.22
CA VAL A 67 -16.86 -7.22 -1.02
C VAL A 67 -17.48 -5.99 -0.36
N GLU A 68 -17.90 -4.99 -1.15
CA GLU A 68 -18.60 -3.81 -0.63
C GLU A 68 -19.96 -4.16 -0.01
N ILE A 69 -20.74 -5.06 -0.65
CA ILE A 69 -22.02 -5.53 -0.11
C ILE A 69 -21.81 -6.34 1.18
N ASN A 70 -20.79 -7.20 1.23
CA ASN A 70 -20.45 -7.98 2.41
C ASN A 70 -20.16 -7.08 3.61
N GLY A 71 -19.43 -5.98 3.39
CA GLY A 71 -19.00 -5.05 4.41
C GLY A 71 -18.10 -5.69 5.47
N PHE A 72 -17.46 -4.87 6.29
CA PHE A 72 -16.61 -5.33 7.38
C PHE A 72 -17.17 -4.86 8.71
N LYS A 73 -17.45 -5.79 9.62
CA LYS A 73 -18.09 -5.47 10.91
C LYS A 73 -17.12 -4.76 11.84
N VAL A 74 -17.62 -3.72 12.50
CA VAL A 74 -16.87 -2.92 13.47
C VAL A 74 -17.51 -3.02 14.84
N ASN A 75 -16.71 -3.21 15.88
CA ASN A 75 -17.16 -3.12 17.26
C ASN A 75 -17.28 -1.64 17.64
N GLU A 76 -18.49 -1.09 17.48
CA GLU A 76 -18.79 0.33 17.68
C GLU A 76 -18.55 0.79 19.11
N ASP A 77 -18.92 -0.03 20.11
CA ASP A 77 -18.77 0.32 21.53
C ASP A 77 -17.30 0.44 21.91
N LYS A 78 -16.48 -0.55 21.52
CA LYS A 78 -15.05 -0.51 21.76
C LYS A 78 -14.37 0.63 20.97
N LEU A 79 -14.88 0.96 19.78
CA LEU A 79 -14.37 2.10 19.01
C LEU A 79 -14.65 3.44 19.72
N LYS A 80 -15.81 3.59 20.38
CA LYS A 80 -16.14 4.76 21.19
C LYS A 80 -15.22 4.87 22.44
N GLU A 81 -14.99 3.76 23.15
CA GLU A 81 -14.06 3.71 24.30
C GLU A 81 -12.64 4.16 23.89
N VAL A 82 -12.14 3.65 22.77
CA VAL A 82 -10.83 4.05 22.23
C VAL A 82 -10.83 5.52 21.82
N GLY A 83 -11.93 6.01 21.28
CA GLY A 83 -12.12 7.43 20.98
C GLY A 83 -12.01 8.32 22.22
N GLU A 84 -12.64 7.93 23.31
CA GLU A 84 -12.54 8.63 24.59
C GLU A 84 -11.09 8.64 25.12
N TYR A 85 -10.41 7.50 25.05
CA TYR A 85 -8.99 7.41 25.43
C TYR A 85 -8.09 8.34 24.59
N PHE A 86 -8.25 8.37 23.26
CA PHE A 86 -7.46 9.27 22.41
C PHE A 86 -7.77 10.73 22.70
N ASN A 87 -9.03 11.09 22.88
CA ASN A 87 -9.43 12.45 23.22
C ASN A 87 -8.88 12.91 24.59
N ALA A 88 -8.94 12.04 25.61
CA ALA A 88 -8.34 12.33 26.91
C ALA A 88 -6.82 12.50 26.83
N SER A 89 -6.14 11.67 26.03
CA SER A 89 -4.70 11.77 25.79
C SER A 89 -4.33 13.09 25.11
N MET A 90 -5.08 13.52 24.10
CA MET A 90 -4.90 14.80 23.43
C MET A 90 -5.05 15.98 24.40
N LYS A 91 -6.11 15.99 25.21
CA LYS A 91 -6.35 17.05 26.21
C LYS A 91 -5.23 17.12 27.24
N LYS A 92 -4.71 15.97 27.67
CA LYS A 92 -3.55 15.93 28.58
C LYS A 92 -2.33 16.58 27.95
N MET A 93 -2.01 16.23 26.70
CA MET A 93 -0.88 16.81 25.97
C MET A 93 -1.05 18.30 25.73
N GLU A 94 -2.24 18.76 25.35
CA GLU A 94 -2.55 20.19 25.21
C GLU A 94 -2.25 20.95 26.50
N LYS A 95 -2.70 20.43 27.63
CA LYS A 95 -2.44 21.03 28.94
C LYS A 95 -0.95 21.10 29.23
N GLU A 96 -0.21 20.00 29.03
CA GLU A 96 1.25 19.99 29.24
C GLU A 96 1.97 21.00 28.33
N ILE A 97 1.54 21.13 27.07
CA ILE A 97 2.07 22.13 26.12
C ILE A 97 1.79 23.55 26.63
N PHE A 98 0.56 23.84 27.08
CA PHE A 98 0.18 25.15 27.57
C PHE A 98 0.92 25.53 28.86
N ASP A 99 1.11 24.57 29.76
CA ASP A 99 1.88 24.76 30.99
C ASP A 99 3.35 25.11 30.68
N LEU A 100 3.94 24.53 29.63
CA LEU A 100 5.31 24.81 29.18
C LEU A 100 5.45 26.13 28.40
N VAL A 101 4.41 26.54 27.68
CA VAL A 101 4.40 27.76 26.86
C VAL A 101 3.92 28.98 27.66
N GLY A 102 3.12 28.77 28.69
CA GLY A 102 2.56 29.80 29.56
C GLY A 102 1.21 30.37 29.09
N TYR A 103 0.68 29.93 27.96
CA TYR A 103 -0.63 30.34 27.45
C TYR A 103 -1.26 29.29 26.53
N SER A 104 -2.56 29.39 26.28
CA SER A 104 -3.31 28.50 25.40
C SER A 104 -3.31 28.99 23.95
N PHE A 105 -3.16 28.06 23.00
CA PHE A 105 -3.24 28.30 21.57
C PHE A 105 -3.78 27.06 20.84
N ASN A 106 -4.11 27.17 19.56
CA ASN A 106 -4.53 26.01 18.79
C ASN A 106 -3.30 25.19 18.35
N VAL A 107 -3.02 24.07 19.07
CA VAL A 107 -1.91 23.15 18.80
C VAL A 107 -2.00 22.52 17.40
N ALA A 108 -3.23 22.32 16.88
CA ALA A 108 -3.45 21.81 15.54
C ALA A 108 -3.14 22.84 14.42
N SER A 109 -3.01 24.15 14.76
CA SER A 109 -2.72 25.19 13.78
C SER A 109 -1.23 25.28 13.49
N PRO A 110 -0.74 24.93 12.27
CA PRO A 110 0.68 25.07 11.93
C PRO A 110 1.19 26.51 12.06
N LYS A 111 0.31 27.50 11.81
CA LYS A 111 0.66 28.91 11.89
C LYS A 111 0.93 29.34 13.34
N GLN A 112 0.02 29.02 14.26
CA GLN A 112 0.17 29.38 15.68
C GLN A 112 1.33 28.60 16.30
N LEU A 113 1.42 27.31 16.02
CA LEU A 113 2.54 26.47 16.48
C LEU A 113 3.89 27.01 15.99
N GLY A 114 3.96 27.49 14.75
CA GLY A 114 5.19 28.07 14.20
C GLY A 114 5.65 29.30 14.98
N VAL A 115 4.73 30.18 15.39
CA VAL A 115 5.03 31.35 16.26
C VAL A 115 5.56 30.86 17.60
N VAL A 116 4.83 29.96 18.27
CA VAL A 116 5.28 29.40 19.57
C VAL A 116 6.68 28.83 19.50
N LEU A 117 6.98 28.00 18.49
CA LEU A 117 8.29 27.32 18.41
C LEU A 117 9.45 28.28 18.09
N PHE A 118 9.24 29.22 17.16
CA PHE A 118 10.34 30.01 16.60
C PHE A 118 10.40 31.45 17.10
N GLU A 119 9.30 32.03 17.59
CA GLU A 119 9.27 33.41 18.09
C GLU A 119 9.24 33.40 19.62
N ASP A 120 8.36 32.63 20.27
CA ASP A 120 8.24 32.65 21.74
C ASP A 120 9.30 31.79 22.43
N LEU A 121 9.44 30.52 22.01
CA LEU A 121 10.42 29.57 22.58
C LEU A 121 11.82 29.69 21.93
N GLN A 122 11.96 30.44 20.85
CA GLN A 122 13.23 30.72 20.14
C GLN A 122 14.08 29.47 19.84
N LEU A 123 13.44 28.36 19.44
CA LEU A 123 14.09 27.06 19.25
C LEU A 123 14.99 26.97 18.01
N GLY A 124 15.24 28.05 17.33
CA GLY A 124 16.13 28.15 16.17
C GLY A 124 15.56 28.98 15.03
N HIS A 125 16.28 29.00 13.89
CA HIS A 125 15.82 29.71 12.69
C HIS A 125 14.91 28.82 11.87
N GLY A 126 13.58 28.99 12.02
CA GLY A 126 12.59 28.22 11.25
C GLY A 126 12.63 28.54 9.76
N LYS A 127 12.59 27.53 8.89
CA LYS A 127 12.36 27.75 7.46
C LYS A 127 10.96 28.31 7.24
N LYS A 128 10.87 29.50 6.66
CA LYS A 128 9.57 30.11 6.28
C LYS A 128 9.16 29.62 4.89
N ASN A 129 7.95 29.09 4.79
CA ASN A 129 7.27 28.80 3.54
C ASN A 129 6.32 29.98 3.20
N LYS A 130 5.62 29.89 2.05
CA LYS A 130 4.61 30.91 1.66
C LYS A 130 3.50 31.11 2.72
N THR A 131 3.27 30.12 3.57
CA THR A 131 2.20 30.08 4.59
C THR A 131 2.68 30.26 6.03
N GLY A 132 3.98 30.43 6.26
CA GLY A 132 4.59 30.60 7.59
C GLY A 132 5.76 29.65 7.85
N TYR A 133 6.06 29.41 9.12
CA TYR A 133 7.11 28.47 9.52
C TYR A 133 6.73 27.01 9.23
N SER A 134 7.72 26.24 8.78
CA SER A 134 7.54 24.81 8.64
C SER A 134 7.46 24.14 10.02
N THR A 135 6.41 23.36 10.24
CA THR A 135 6.21 22.51 11.42
C THR A 135 6.06 21.04 11.02
N SER A 136 6.80 20.60 9.97
CA SER A 136 6.80 19.20 9.54
C SER A 136 7.34 18.28 10.65
N ALA A 137 7.05 16.97 10.54
CA ALA A 137 7.53 15.97 11.49
C ALA A 137 9.04 16.02 11.66
N GLU A 138 9.79 16.09 10.55
CA GLU A 138 11.26 16.20 10.55
C GLU A 138 11.79 17.41 11.34
N VAL A 139 11.12 18.56 11.18
CA VAL A 139 11.48 19.78 11.93
C VAL A 139 11.20 19.60 13.41
N LEU A 140 10.05 19.04 13.77
CA LEU A 140 9.68 18.80 15.16
C LEU A 140 10.57 17.75 15.82
N GLU A 141 10.96 16.69 15.11
CA GLU A 141 11.91 15.68 15.59
C GLU A 141 13.28 16.29 15.91
N GLU A 142 13.79 17.17 15.03
CA GLU A 142 15.04 17.88 15.29
C GLU A 142 14.93 18.79 16.52
N LEU A 143 13.83 19.56 16.62
CA LEU A 143 13.59 20.47 17.74
C LEU A 143 13.32 19.74 19.06
N SER A 144 12.82 18.51 19.01
CA SER A 144 12.54 17.69 20.21
C SER A 144 13.80 17.38 21.02
N LYS A 145 14.98 17.46 20.40
CA LYS A 145 16.28 17.32 21.07
C LYS A 145 16.62 18.53 21.96
N ARG A 146 15.92 19.66 21.77
CA ARG A 146 16.21 20.94 22.45
C ARG A 146 15.12 21.34 23.44
N HIS A 147 13.87 20.93 23.21
CA HIS A 147 12.74 21.33 24.04
C HIS A 147 11.65 20.23 24.03
N PRO A 148 10.88 20.01 25.14
CA PRO A 148 9.86 18.98 25.20
C PRO A 148 8.62 19.27 24.33
N VAL A 149 8.25 20.53 24.09
CA VAL A 149 7.05 20.92 23.34
C VAL A 149 6.98 20.28 21.95
N PRO A 150 8.02 20.27 21.10
CA PRO A 150 7.95 19.62 19.79
C PRO A 150 7.60 18.12 19.86
N ARG A 151 8.12 17.38 20.85
CA ARG A 151 7.80 15.97 21.08
C ARG A 151 6.34 15.80 21.47
N LEU A 152 5.83 16.60 22.40
CA LEU A 152 4.41 16.57 22.79
C LEU A 152 3.50 16.90 21.60
N VAL A 153 3.90 17.83 20.74
CA VAL A 153 3.15 18.15 19.49
C VAL A 153 3.13 16.98 18.53
N LEU A 154 4.22 16.24 18.35
CA LEU A 154 4.25 15.04 17.51
C LEU A 154 3.29 13.98 18.04
N GLU A 155 3.30 13.72 19.33
CA GLU A 155 2.38 12.77 19.97
C GLU A 155 0.93 13.26 19.89
N TYR A 156 0.66 14.54 20.17
CA TYR A 156 -0.67 15.13 19.98
C TYR A 156 -1.20 14.92 18.56
N ARG A 157 -0.39 15.21 17.53
CA ARG A 157 -0.77 15.04 16.13
C ARG A 157 -1.06 13.59 15.78
N LYS A 158 -0.32 12.64 16.36
CA LYS A 158 -0.55 11.21 16.21
C LYS A 158 -1.95 10.84 16.72
N TYR A 159 -2.29 11.20 17.95
CA TYR A 159 -3.60 10.92 18.51
C TYR A 159 -4.72 11.69 17.81
N ALA A 160 -4.49 12.94 17.43
CA ALA A 160 -5.46 13.74 16.69
C ALA A 160 -5.82 13.12 15.34
N LYS A 161 -4.82 12.61 14.62
CA LYS A 161 -5.04 11.88 13.35
C LYS A 161 -5.79 10.57 13.58
N LEU A 162 -5.41 9.79 14.59
CA LEU A 162 -6.08 8.54 14.90
C LEU A 162 -7.54 8.78 15.31
N TYR A 163 -7.80 9.75 16.14
CA TYR A 163 -9.14 10.12 16.59
C TYR A 163 -10.01 10.62 15.43
N SER A 164 -9.53 11.63 14.69
CA SER A 164 -10.34 12.26 13.63
C SER A 164 -10.54 11.33 12.42
N THR A 165 -9.48 10.67 11.96
CA THR A 165 -9.52 9.88 10.72
C THR A 165 -10.11 8.49 10.93
N TYR A 166 -9.71 7.81 12.02
CA TYR A 166 -10.11 6.42 12.20
C TYR A 166 -11.27 6.25 13.17
N VAL A 167 -11.31 6.99 14.30
CA VAL A 167 -12.45 6.85 15.22
C VAL A 167 -13.68 7.55 14.66
N LEU A 168 -13.61 8.88 14.47
CA LEU A 168 -14.77 9.65 13.99
C LEU A 168 -15.12 9.26 12.55
N GLY A 169 -14.11 9.03 11.70
CA GLY A 169 -14.32 8.59 10.32
C GLY A 169 -15.00 7.24 10.22
N LEU A 170 -14.62 6.25 11.04
CA LEU A 170 -15.30 4.94 11.05
C LEU A 170 -16.70 5.04 11.64
N LEU A 171 -16.89 5.75 12.77
CA LEU A 171 -18.21 5.94 13.39
C LEU A 171 -19.22 6.58 12.44
N ALA A 172 -18.77 7.50 11.57
CA ALA A 172 -19.63 8.16 10.60
C ALA A 172 -20.06 7.21 9.45
N GLU A 173 -19.28 6.17 9.16
CA GLU A 173 -19.50 5.25 8.04
C GLU A 173 -20.10 3.91 8.47
N ILE A 174 -20.27 3.64 9.79
CA ILE A 174 -20.95 2.43 10.27
C ILE A 174 -22.42 2.47 9.84
N ASN A 175 -22.82 1.48 9.06
CA ASN A 175 -24.23 1.30 8.71
C ASN A 175 -25.01 0.80 9.92
N GLN A 176 -25.99 1.57 10.37
CA GLN A 176 -26.79 1.30 11.57
C GLN A 176 -27.68 0.06 11.42
N THR A 177 -27.86 -0.49 10.21
CA THR A 177 -28.69 -1.68 9.99
C THR A 177 -27.94 -2.97 10.29
N ASP A 178 -26.65 -3.05 10.01
CA ASP A 178 -25.85 -4.28 10.11
C ASP A 178 -24.54 -4.12 10.92
N GLY A 179 -24.22 -2.91 11.38
CA GLY A 179 -23.02 -2.62 12.16
C GLY A 179 -21.72 -2.76 11.39
N LYS A 180 -21.77 -2.61 10.06
CA LYS A 180 -20.61 -2.76 9.18
C LYS A 180 -20.23 -1.46 8.49
N VAL A 181 -18.98 -1.38 8.07
CA VAL A 181 -18.52 -0.39 7.11
C VAL A 181 -18.48 -1.01 5.72
N HIS A 182 -19.00 -0.29 4.73
CA HIS A 182 -19.09 -0.72 3.34
C HIS A 182 -18.15 0.13 2.49
N THR A 183 -16.85 -0.08 2.68
CA THR A 183 -15.84 0.71 1.97
C THR A 183 -16.01 0.62 0.45
N ILE A 184 -15.76 1.72 -0.25
CA ILE A 184 -15.87 1.80 -1.70
C ILE A 184 -14.48 1.61 -2.30
N PHE A 185 -14.28 0.57 -3.10
CA PHE A 185 -13.01 0.33 -3.79
C PHE A 185 -12.93 1.14 -5.10
N LYS A 186 -11.88 1.93 -5.23
CA LYS A 186 -11.54 2.66 -6.45
C LYS A 186 -10.56 1.83 -7.27
N GLN A 187 -11.08 1.10 -8.25
CA GLN A 187 -10.30 0.18 -9.09
C GLN A 187 -9.33 0.92 -10.01
N SER A 188 -9.65 2.15 -10.40
CA SER A 188 -8.92 2.94 -11.38
C SER A 188 -8.18 4.17 -10.83
N LEU A 189 -8.05 4.37 -9.52
CA LEU A 189 -7.48 5.59 -8.95
C LEU A 189 -5.94 5.61 -8.92
N THR A 190 -5.28 4.50 -8.54
CA THR A 190 -3.83 4.48 -8.37
C THR A 190 -3.10 4.28 -9.71
N GLN A 191 -1.97 4.94 -9.92
CA GLN A 191 -1.18 4.80 -11.15
C GLN A 191 -0.48 3.43 -11.29
N THR A 192 -0.40 2.65 -10.22
CA THR A 192 0.24 1.33 -10.20
C THR A 192 -0.72 0.18 -10.46
N GLY A 193 -2.04 0.45 -10.54
CA GLY A 193 -3.07 -0.59 -10.63
C GLY A 193 -3.50 -1.16 -9.27
N ARG A 194 -2.85 -0.79 -8.17
CA ARG A 194 -3.35 -1.14 -6.82
C ARG A 194 -4.76 -0.60 -6.63
N LEU A 195 -5.58 -1.28 -5.85
CA LEU A 195 -6.87 -0.77 -5.39
C LEU A 195 -6.63 0.38 -4.41
N SER A 196 -7.60 1.26 -4.32
CA SER A 196 -7.70 2.25 -3.25
C SER A 196 -9.09 2.18 -2.65
N SER A 197 -9.24 2.44 -1.36
CA SER A 197 -10.53 2.43 -0.68
C SER A 197 -10.89 3.82 -0.15
N THR A 198 -12.20 4.10 -0.11
CA THR A 198 -12.75 5.36 0.44
C THR A 198 -14.04 5.06 1.17
N GLU A 199 -14.45 5.91 2.09
CA GLU A 199 -15.73 5.83 2.79
C GLU A 199 -15.97 4.46 3.49
N PRO A 200 -15.09 4.05 4.44
CA PRO A 200 -13.83 4.66 4.88
C PRO A 200 -12.62 4.13 4.11
N ASN A 201 -11.46 4.82 4.19
CA ASN A 201 -10.21 4.27 3.67
C ASN A 201 -9.60 3.29 4.68
N ILE A 202 -9.90 1.99 4.53
CA ILE A 202 -9.39 0.93 5.40
C ILE A 202 -7.94 0.54 5.08
N GLN A 203 -7.44 0.84 3.88
CA GLN A 203 -6.09 0.47 3.45
C GLN A 203 -4.98 1.31 4.09
N ASN A 204 -5.34 2.45 4.69
CA ASN A 204 -4.39 3.35 5.34
C ASN A 204 -4.31 3.17 6.87
N ILE A 205 -5.02 2.19 7.44
CA ILE A 205 -4.95 1.90 8.88
C ILE A 205 -3.57 1.35 9.22
N PRO A 206 -2.80 2.00 10.13
CA PRO A 206 -1.43 1.60 10.43
C PRO A 206 -1.36 0.17 11.01
N ILE A 207 -0.29 -0.57 10.67
CA ILE A 207 -0.02 -1.90 11.22
C ILE A 207 1.08 -1.83 12.28
N ARG A 208 2.08 -0.95 12.06
CA ARG A 208 3.34 -0.97 12.83
C ARG A 208 3.26 -0.29 14.18
N THR A 209 2.25 0.56 14.40
CA THR A 209 2.09 1.29 15.65
C THR A 209 1.07 0.59 16.54
N GLU A 210 1.27 0.65 17.86
CA GLU A 210 0.36 0.06 18.84
C GLU A 210 -1.09 0.59 18.69
N GLU A 211 -1.23 1.89 18.47
CA GLU A 211 -2.54 2.53 18.28
C GLU A 211 -3.21 2.10 16.97
N GLY A 212 -2.44 1.88 15.91
CA GLY A 212 -2.95 1.34 14.65
C GLY A 212 -3.47 -0.09 14.84
N ARG A 213 -2.76 -0.92 15.62
CA ARG A 213 -3.19 -2.27 16.00
C ARG A 213 -4.48 -2.22 16.84
N ILE A 214 -4.60 -1.26 17.76
CA ILE A 214 -5.84 -1.03 18.49
C ILE A 214 -6.99 -0.76 17.52
N ILE A 215 -6.83 0.10 16.51
CA ILE A 215 -7.87 0.36 15.50
C ILE A 215 -8.19 -0.91 14.70
N ARG A 216 -7.21 -1.71 14.31
CA ARG A 216 -7.45 -3.00 13.62
C ARG A 216 -8.22 -3.97 14.50
N SER A 217 -7.98 -3.98 15.81
CA SER A 217 -8.73 -4.83 16.74
C SER A 217 -10.21 -4.48 16.88
N MET A 218 -10.67 -3.34 16.34
CA MET A 218 -12.10 -2.98 16.27
C MET A 218 -12.83 -3.71 15.17
N PHE A 219 -12.13 -4.20 14.13
CA PHE A 219 -12.74 -4.98 13.05
C PHE A 219 -12.86 -6.43 13.50
N ILE A 220 -14.08 -6.95 13.47
CA ILE A 220 -14.47 -8.25 14.03
C ILE A 220 -15.25 -9.07 12.99
N PRO A 221 -15.38 -10.40 13.17
CA PRO A 221 -16.25 -11.23 12.36
C PRO A 221 -17.72 -10.80 12.44
N SER A 222 -18.50 -11.16 11.44
CA SER A 222 -19.94 -10.82 11.36
C SER A 222 -20.78 -11.49 12.45
N SER A 223 -20.33 -12.62 12.99
CA SER A 223 -20.97 -13.33 14.11
C SER A 223 -19.92 -13.91 15.07
N ASP A 224 -20.36 -14.26 16.29
CA ASP A 224 -19.49 -14.85 17.32
C ASP A 224 -18.90 -16.20 16.90
N ASN A 225 -19.60 -16.95 16.05
CA ASN A 225 -19.16 -18.24 15.53
C ASN A 225 -18.18 -18.10 14.34
N ASN A 226 -18.00 -16.91 13.80
CA ASN A 226 -17.09 -16.68 12.69
C ASN A 226 -15.69 -16.28 13.19
N TYR A 227 -14.74 -16.43 12.30
CA TYR A 227 -13.36 -15.99 12.44
C TYR A 227 -12.97 -15.10 11.28
N LEU A 228 -12.03 -14.19 11.49
CA LEU A 228 -11.32 -13.53 10.42
C LEU A 228 -10.13 -14.40 10.01
N VAL A 229 -10.02 -14.65 8.72
CA VAL A 229 -8.86 -15.28 8.09
C VAL A 229 -8.16 -14.23 7.26
N SER A 230 -6.92 -13.91 7.62
CA SER A 230 -6.03 -13.05 6.85
C SER A 230 -5.09 -13.91 6.04
N ALA A 231 -4.97 -13.63 4.75
CA ALA A 231 -4.03 -14.28 3.84
C ALA A 231 -3.21 -13.20 3.13
N ASP A 232 -1.90 -13.14 3.41
CA ASP A 232 -0.97 -12.09 2.99
C ASP A 232 0.18 -12.68 2.17
N TYR A 233 0.45 -12.13 0.99
CA TYR A 233 1.59 -12.56 0.19
C TYR A 233 2.92 -12.19 0.84
N SER A 234 3.75 -13.18 1.09
CA SER A 234 5.08 -12.97 1.66
C SER A 234 6.06 -12.46 0.59
N GLN A 235 6.53 -11.22 0.76
CA GLN A 235 7.57 -10.59 -0.06
C GLN A 235 7.29 -10.60 -1.57
N ILE A 236 6.03 -10.42 -2.00
CA ILE A 236 5.61 -10.58 -3.39
C ILE A 236 6.43 -9.71 -4.37
N GLU A 237 6.74 -8.46 -4.02
CA GLU A 237 7.51 -7.55 -4.89
C GLU A 237 8.95 -8.06 -5.14
N LEU A 238 9.57 -8.69 -4.13
CA LEU A 238 10.91 -9.30 -4.29
C LEU A 238 10.87 -10.58 -5.13
N ARG A 239 9.80 -11.38 -5.01
CA ARG A 239 9.58 -12.56 -5.86
C ARG A 239 9.35 -12.17 -7.31
N ILE A 240 8.61 -11.10 -7.55
CA ILE A 240 8.41 -10.53 -8.89
C ILE A 240 9.73 -9.99 -9.45
N LEU A 241 10.54 -9.29 -8.64
CA LEU A 241 11.87 -8.84 -9.06
C LEU A 241 12.76 -10.01 -9.46
N ALA A 242 12.78 -11.08 -8.68
CA ALA A 242 13.55 -12.31 -8.98
C ALA A 242 13.11 -12.92 -10.32
N SER A 243 11.81 -12.94 -10.59
CA SER A 243 11.24 -13.40 -11.86
C SER A 243 11.60 -12.47 -13.03
N ALA A 244 11.32 -11.18 -12.89
CA ALA A 244 11.46 -10.16 -13.93
C ALA A 244 12.93 -9.93 -14.35
N SER A 245 13.85 -9.95 -13.38
CA SER A 245 15.28 -9.85 -13.65
C SER A 245 15.91 -11.17 -14.11
N ASN A 246 15.17 -12.27 -13.98
CA ASN A 246 15.67 -13.63 -14.15
C ASN A 246 16.89 -13.95 -13.24
N CYS A 247 16.94 -13.34 -12.04
CA CYS A 247 18.04 -13.50 -11.11
C CYS A 247 18.06 -14.89 -10.51
N PHE A 248 19.06 -15.69 -10.90
CA PHE A 248 19.19 -17.09 -10.47
C PHE A 248 19.28 -17.22 -8.94
N ALA A 249 20.15 -16.43 -8.32
CA ALA A 249 20.40 -16.49 -6.88
C ALA A 249 19.15 -16.13 -6.04
N MET A 250 18.31 -15.18 -6.50
CA MET A 250 17.06 -14.86 -5.84
C MET A 250 16.03 -15.98 -6.02
N LYS A 251 15.89 -16.51 -7.24
CA LYS A 251 14.97 -17.62 -7.54
C LYS A 251 15.29 -18.86 -6.72
N GLU A 252 16.57 -19.23 -6.65
CA GLU A 252 17.03 -20.34 -5.85
C GLU A 252 16.67 -20.15 -4.37
N THR A 253 16.93 -18.95 -3.82
CA THR A 253 16.62 -18.62 -2.44
C THR A 253 15.13 -18.79 -2.13
N PHE A 254 14.25 -18.26 -2.97
CA PHE A 254 12.81 -18.37 -2.77
C PHE A 254 12.26 -19.79 -2.95
N ASN A 255 12.81 -20.56 -3.89
CA ASN A 255 12.39 -21.93 -4.14
C ASN A 255 12.94 -22.93 -3.09
N SER A 256 13.93 -22.53 -2.30
CA SER A 256 14.49 -23.32 -1.19
C SER A 256 13.93 -22.92 0.18
N ASP A 257 12.89 -22.09 0.22
CA ASP A 257 12.26 -21.57 1.46
C ASP A 257 13.24 -20.87 2.43
N ILE A 258 14.32 -20.29 1.87
CA ILE A 258 15.31 -19.52 2.64
C ILE A 258 14.86 -18.06 2.75
N ASP A 259 15.00 -17.47 3.94
CA ASP A 259 14.73 -16.03 4.13
C ASP A 259 15.68 -15.18 3.27
N LEU A 260 15.12 -14.50 2.25
CA LEU A 260 15.93 -13.69 1.32
C LEU A 260 16.71 -12.60 2.03
N HIS A 261 16.15 -11.95 3.06
CA HIS A 261 16.86 -10.89 3.78
C HIS A 261 18.05 -11.43 4.57
N ALA A 262 17.90 -12.60 5.18
CA ALA A 262 18.99 -13.26 5.86
C ALA A 262 20.07 -13.73 4.87
N ASN A 263 19.66 -14.33 3.74
CA ASN A 263 20.59 -14.75 2.70
C ASN A 263 21.34 -13.56 2.08
N THR A 264 20.64 -12.46 1.81
CA THR A 264 21.25 -11.20 1.34
C THR A 264 22.28 -10.69 2.35
N ALA A 265 21.92 -10.68 3.65
CA ALA A 265 22.85 -10.28 4.71
C ALA A 265 24.08 -11.17 4.77
N ALA A 266 23.91 -12.50 4.78
CA ALA A 266 25.01 -13.45 4.79
C ALA A 266 26.01 -13.17 3.67
N LYS A 267 25.54 -12.99 2.46
CA LYS A 267 26.37 -12.69 1.28
C LYS A 267 27.03 -11.31 1.33
N ILE A 268 26.32 -10.26 1.72
CA ILE A 268 26.88 -8.89 1.80
C ILE A 268 27.96 -8.80 2.88
N TYR A 269 27.73 -9.41 4.05
CA TYR A 269 28.68 -9.39 5.16
C TYR A 269 29.74 -10.50 5.08
N ASN A 270 29.60 -11.44 4.14
CA ASN A 270 30.45 -12.61 3.96
C ASN A 270 30.55 -13.45 5.23
N VAL A 271 29.41 -13.85 5.76
CA VAL A 271 29.25 -14.70 6.95
C VAL A 271 28.29 -15.86 6.63
N ASP A 272 28.31 -16.91 7.43
CA ASP A 272 27.36 -18.00 7.31
C ASP A 272 25.94 -17.53 7.72
N LEU A 273 24.92 -18.19 7.18
CA LEU A 273 23.52 -17.82 7.42
C LEU A 273 23.16 -17.81 8.92
N GLU A 274 23.72 -18.74 9.68
CA GLU A 274 23.52 -18.87 11.13
C GLU A 274 24.18 -17.73 11.94
N GLN A 275 25.17 -17.06 11.35
CA GLN A 275 25.86 -15.93 11.97
C GLN A 275 25.18 -14.58 11.68
N VAL A 276 24.13 -14.57 10.86
CA VAL A 276 23.41 -13.34 10.53
C VAL A 276 22.66 -12.81 11.75
N THR A 277 23.06 -11.65 12.22
CA THR A 277 22.41 -10.97 13.32
C THR A 277 21.09 -10.31 12.88
N LYS A 278 20.22 -10.01 13.85
CA LYS A 278 18.96 -9.27 13.59
C LYS A 278 19.24 -7.92 12.90
N GLU A 279 20.32 -7.25 13.27
CA GLU A 279 20.72 -5.98 12.69
C GLU A 279 21.18 -6.13 11.24
N MET A 280 22.03 -7.11 10.92
CA MET A 280 22.44 -7.41 9.56
C MET A 280 21.22 -7.71 8.67
N ARG A 281 20.28 -8.51 9.17
CA ARG A 281 19.04 -8.82 8.45
C ARG A 281 18.18 -7.58 8.24
N ARG A 282 18.10 -6.68 9.24
CA ARG A 282 17.38 -5.39 9.14
C ARG A 282 17.98 -4.52 8.05
N MET A 283 19.31 -4.39 8.03
CA MET A 283 20.06 -3.64 7.03
C MET A 283 19.80 -4.20 5.61
N ALA A 284 19.95 -5.52 5.44
CA ALA A 284 19.69 -6.18 4.16
C ALA A 284 18.23 -6.01 3.71
N LYS A 285 17.27 -6.06 4.64
CA LYS A 285 15.86 -5.78 4.34
C LYS A 285 15.67 -4.38 3.75
N ALA A 286 16.28 -3.35 4.35
CA ALA A 286 16.18 -1.98 3.85
C ALA A 286 16.86 -1.82 2.47
N VAL A 287 17.99 -2.50 2.24
CA VAL A 287 18.65 -2.51 0.92
C VAL A 287 17.77 -3.20 -0.13
N ASN A 288 17.24 -4.40 0.16
CA ASN A 288 16.37 -5.14 -0.74
C ASN A 288 15.17 -4.30 -1.21
N PHE A 289 14.49 -3.59 -0.29
CA PHE A 289 13.37 -2.72 -0.65
C PHE A 289 13.84 -1.41 -1.28
N GLY A 290 14.92 -0.82 -0.78
CA GLY A 290 15.49 0.41 -1.34
C GLY A 290 15.81 0.28 -2.83
N ILE A 291 16.38 -0.83 -3.25
CA ILE A 291 16.70 -1.11 -4.66
C ILE A 291 15.43 -1.18 -5.52
N ILE A 292 14.38 -1.88 -5.06
CA ILE A 292 13.09 -1.95 -5.78
C ILE A 292 12.47 -0.57 -5.98
N TYR A 293 12.59 0.30 -4.97
CA TYR A 293 12.04 1.65 -5.04
C TYR A 293 12.97 2.66 -5.73
N GLY A 294 14.10 2.20 -6.30
CA GLY A 294 15.08 3.05 -6.97
C GLY A 294 15.70 4.08 -6.02
N MET A 295 15.85 3.72 -4.76
CA MET A 295 16.44 4.60 -3.74
C MET A 295 17.90 4.86 -4.07
N SER A 296 18.32 6.15 -4.00
CA SER A 296 19.71 6.50 -4.17
C SER A 296 20.53 6.18 -2.91
N ASP A 297 21.87 6.11 -3.04
CA ASP A 297 22.77 5.90 -1.89
C ASP A 297 22.55 6.96 -0.79
N TRP A 298 22.18 8.18 -1.16
CA TRP A 298 21.79 9.22 -0.21
C TRP A 298 20.49 8.87 0.53
N GLY A 299 19.48 8.38 -0.15
CA GLY A 299 18.24 7.93 0.48
C GLY A 299 18.47 6.73 1.39
N LEU A 300 19.26 5.76 0.92
CA LEU A 300 19.63 4.57 1.69
C LEU A 300 20.44 4.92 2.94
N SER A 301 21.36 5.90 2.86
CA SER A 301 22.13 6.37 4.01
C SER A 301 21.24 6.99 5.10
N GLY A 302 20.19 7.72 4.69
CA GLY A 302 19.20 8.28 5.61
C GLY A 302 18.34 7.20 6.29
N GLU A 303 17.86 6.23 5.51
CA GLU A 303 17.04 5.11 6.03
C GLU A 303 17.82 4.22 7.02
N LEU A 304 19.08 3.95 6.72
CA LEU A 304 19.94 3.09 7.53
C LEU A 304 20.70 3.81 8.64
N HIS A 305 20.67 5.14 8.66
CA HIS A 305 21.47 5.99 9.57
C HIS A 305 22.98 5.71 9.48
N ILE A 306 23.50 5.50 8.27
CA ILE A 306 24.91 5.26 7.97
C ILE A 306 25.45 6.34 7.05
N SER A 307 26.78 6.37 6.84
CA SER A 307 27.38 7.28 5.89
C SER A 307 26.98 6.95 4.44
N GLN A 308 26.99 7.95 3.56
CA GLN A 308 26.70 7.74 2.13
C GLN A 308 27.72 6.77 1.48
N LYS A 309 28.97 6.76 1.96
CA LYS A 309 30.00 5.83 1.47
C LYS A 309 29.69 4.38 1.81
N GLU A 310 29.21 4.13 3.02
CA GLU A 310 28.75 2.81 3.44
C GLU A 310 27.51 2.37 2.66
N ALA A 311 26.53 3.28 2.47
CA ALA A 311 25.34 2.99 1.66
C ALA A 311 25.70 2.61 0.22
N SER A 312 26.66 3.34 -0.40
CA SER A 312 27.16 3.03 -1.74
C SER A 312 27.85 1.65 -1.79
N LEU A 313 28.64 1.30 -0.78
CA LEU A 313 29.24 -0.03 -0.68
C LEU A 313 28.19 -1.14 -0.53
N PHE A 314 27.14 -0.91 0.24
CA PHE A 314 26.01 -1.84 0.34
C PHE A 314 25.30 -2.05 -0.99
N SER A 315 25.00 -0.96 -1.70
CA SER A 315 24.39 -1.02 -3.03
C SER A 315 25.28 -1.79 -4.03
N GLN A 316 26.58 -1.54 -4.02
CA GLN A 316 27.54 -2.25 -4.86
C GLN A 316 27.55 -3.73 -4.56
N LYS A 317 27.74 -4.14 -3.29
CA LYS A 317 27.72 -5.54 -2.88
C LYS A 317 26.40 -6.24 -3.20
N TYR A 318 25.28 -5.54 -3.06
CA TYR A 318 23.98 -6.09 -3.44
C TYR A 318 23.96 -6.48 -4.92
N PHE A 319 24.45 -5.62 -5.83
CA PHE A 319 24.50 -5.93 -7.25
C PHE A 319 25.59 -6.95 -7.62
N GLU A 320 26.63 -7.14 -6.79
CA GLU A 320 27.58 -8.25 -6.93
C GLU A 320 26.91 -9.59 -6.57
N VAL A 321 26.05 -9.60 -5.55
CA VAL A 321 25.27 -10.79 -5.13
C VAL A 321 24.15 -11.12 -6.12
N PHE A 322 23.51 -10.10 -6.70
CA PHE A 322 22.37 -10.21 -7.61
C PHE A 322 22.65 -9.45 -8.92
N PRO A 323 23.58 -9.97 -9.76
CA PRO A 323 24.10 -9.23 -10.89
C PRO A 323 23.08 -8.95 -12.01
N GLU A 324 21.99 -9.73 -12.11
CA GLU A 324 20.97 -9.56 -13.14
C GLU A 324 19.97 -8.43 -12.80
N VAL A 325 19.92 -8.00 -11.54
CA VAL A 325 18.93 -7.00 -11.08
C VAL A 325 19.22 -5.63 -11.69
N LYS A 326 20.47 -5.17 -11.64
CA LYS A 326 20.81 -3.85 -12.21
C LYS A 326 20.52 -3.72 -13.70
N PRO A 327 20.93 -4.66 -14.57
CA PRO A 327 20.59 -4.63 -16.00
C PRO A 327 19.08 -4.61 -16.26
N TYR A 328 18.29 -5.31 -15.43
CA TYR A 328 16.84 -5.28 -15.53
C TYR A 328 16.28 -3.86 -15.21
N LEU A 329 16.72 -3.26 -14.11
CA LEU A 329 16.27 -1.92 -13.73
C LEU A 329 16.69 -0.85 -14.76
N ASP A 330 17.92 -0.92 -15.27
CA ASP A 330 18.41 -0.02 -16.31
C ASP A 330 17.57 -0.17 -17.60
N ARG A 331 17.26 -1.41 -18.00
CA ARG A 331 16.37 -1.69 -19.14
C ARG A 331 14.97 -1.10 -18.96
N CYS A 332 14.38 -1.20 -17.75
CA CYS A 332 13.08 -0.58 -17.47
C CYS A 332 13.09 0.94 -17.74
N VAL A 333 14.18 1.62 -17.37
CA VAL A 333 14.35 3.06 -17.63
C VAL A 333 14.48 3.34 -19.12
N GLU A 334 15.35 2.63 -19.83
CA GLU A 334 15.61 2.84 -21.27
C GLU A 334 14.37 2.54 -22.12
N GLU A 335 13.66 1.45 -21.84
CA GLU A 335 12.41 1.13 -22.54
C GLU A 335 11.33 2.18 -22.26
N THR A 336 11.26 2.69 -21.02
CA THR A 336 10.30 3.75 -20.68
C THR A 336 10.64 5.05 -21.39
N LYS A 337 11.92 5.42 -21.50
CA LYS A 337 12.37 6.59 -22.29
C LYS A 337 11.97 6.48 -23.77
N ALA A 338 12.06 5.29 -24.33
CA ALA A 338 11.71 5.03 -25.72
C ALA A 338 10.19 5.04 -25.98
N ARG A 339 9.39 4.47 -25.08
CA ARG A 339 7.95 4.26 -25.28
C ARG A 339 7.07 5.31 -24.61
N GLY A 340 7.57 6.04 -23.59
CA GLY A 340 6.81 6.96 -22.76
C GLY A 340 5.98 6.28 -21.67
N TYR A 341 6.07 4.96 -21.54
CA TYR A 341 5.37 4.17 -20.50
C TYR A 341 6.16 2.92 -20.13
N THR A 342 5.86 2.37 -18.95
CA THR A 342 6.30 1.04 -18.51
C THR A 342 5.11 0.09 -18.37
N THR A 343 5.37 -1.23 -18.32
CA THR A 343 4.32 -2.25 -18.29
C THR A 343 4.54 -3.27 -17.19
N THR A 344 3.45 -3.86 -16.67
CA THR A 344 3.46 -5.07 -15.86
C THR A 344 3.57 -6.33 -16.74
N PHE A 345 3.67 -7.52 -16.12
CA PHE A 345 3.59 -8.81 -16.81
C PHE A 345 2.28 -9.01 -17.60
N TYR A 346 1.23 -8.31 -17.19
CA TYR A 346 -0.10 -8.36 -17.81
C TYR A 346 -0.39 -7.18 -18.73
N ASN A 347 0.65 -6.48 -19.21
CA ASN A 347 0.55 -5.32 -20.09
C ASN A 347 -0.22 -4.11 -19.52
N ARG A 348 -0.37 -4.02 -18.20
CA ARG A 348 -0.85 -2.79 -17.58
C ARG A 348 0.17 -1.70 -17.78
N ARG A 349 -0.23 -0.60 -18.42
CA ARG A 349 0.65 0.54 -18.72
C ARG A 349 0.62 1.58 -17.61
N ARG A 350 1.78 2.09 -17.26
CA ARG A 350 1.93 3.33 -16.53
C ARG A 350 2.68 4.35 -17.37
N TYR A 351 2.00 5.41 -17.75
CA TYR A 351 2.58 6.48 -18.56
C TYR A 351 3.50 7.36 -17.71
N MET A 352 4.63 7.76 -18.31
CA MET A 352 5.69 8.54 -17.67
C MET A 352 6.03 9.77 -18.52
N PRO A 353 5.13 10.77 -18.61
CA PRO A 353 5.34 11.93 -19.49
C PRO A 353 6.61 12.72 -19.15
N GLU A 354 7.04 12.67 -17.89
CA GLU A 354 8.21 13.41 -17.42
C GLU A 354 9.55 12.64 -17.53
N ILE A 355 9.56 11.44 -18.13
CA ILE A 355 10.76 10.59 -18.20
C ILE A 355 11.91 11.25 -18.98
N ASN A 356 11.59 12.07 -19.97
CA ASN A 356 12.54 12.83 -20.79
C ASN A 356 12.56 14.34 -20.44
N SER A 357 12.03 14.74 -19.28
CA SER A 357 11.97 16.13 -18.85
C SER A 357 13.36 16.74 -18.70
N SER A 358 13.50 18.00 -19.12
CA SER A 358 14.71 18.80 -18.86
C SER A 358 14.90 19.09 -17.35
N ASN A 359 13.82 19.09 -16.58
CA ASN A 359 13.89 19.21 -15.13
C ASN A 359 14.42 17.90 -14.51
N ALA A 360 15.63 17.98 -13.95
CA ALA A 360 16.32 16.82 -13.38
C ALA A 360 15.55 16.14 -12.23
N ALA A 361 14.78 16.89 -11.43
CA ALA A 361 14.01 16.33 -10.33
C ALA A 361 12.83 15.50 -10.85
N LEU A 362 12.08 16.00 -11.83
CA LEU A 362 10.98 15.29 -12.48
C LEU A 362 11.48 14.06 -13.24
N ARG A 363 12.56 14.20 -14.00
CA ARG A 363 13.19 13.09 -14.72
C ARG A 363 13.62 11.97 -13.77
N LYS A 364 14.37 12.29 -12.71
CA LYS A 364 14.81 11.29 -11.71
C LYS A 364 13.64 10.65 -10.98
N PHE A 365 12.56 11.39 -10.72
CA PHE A 365 11.34 10.81 -10.15
C PHE A 365 10.73 9.78 -11.12
N SER A 366 10.60 10.12 -12.41
CA SER A 366 10.07 9.23 -13.43
C SER A 366 10.96 8.00 -13.65
N GLU A 367 12.29 8.15 -13.63
CA GLU A 367 13.24 7.03 -13.71
C GLU A 367 13.03 6.04 -12.54
N ARG A 368 12.92 6.51 -11.30
CA ARG A 368 12.60 5.63 -10.15
C ARG A 368 11.23 4.98 -10.28
N ALA A 369 10.23 5.74 -10.73
CA ALA A 369 8.89 5.22 -10.92
C ALA A 369 8.83 4.16 -12.03
N SER A 370 9.66 4.26 -13.07
CA SER A 370 9.76 3.26 -14.15
C SER A 370 10.40 1.95 -13.72
N MET A 371 11.29 1.98 -12.74
CA MET A 371 11.87 0.76 -12.12
C MET A 371 10.86 0.04 -11.23
N ASN A 372 10.12 0.80 -10.41
CA ASN A 372 9.20 0.26 -9.42
C ASN A 372 7.85 -0.20 -10.02
N ALA A 373 7.30 0.57 -10.98
CA ALA A 373 5.93 0.34 -11.45
C ALA A 373 5.68 -1.04 -12.08
N PRO A 374 6.60 -1.66 -12.83
CA PRO A 374 6.43 -3.03 -13.32
C PRO A 374 6.26 -4.04 -12.18
N ILE A 375 7.03 -3.88 -11.11
CA ILE A 375 7.04 -4.79 -9.95
C ILE A 375 5.78 -4.59 -9.13
N GLN A 376 5.52 -3.37 -8.67
CA GLN A 376 4.36 -3.06 -7.85
C GLN A 376 3.03 -3.27 -8.59
N GLY A 377 3.00 -2.95 -9.88
CA GLY A 377 1.82 -3.18 -10.71
C GLY A 377 1.56 -4.66 -10.97
N THR A 378 2.60 -5.47 -11.18
CA THR A 378 2.45 -6.92 -11.31
C THR A 378 1.96 -7.54 -9.99
N ALA A 379 2.44 -7.07 -8.82
CA ALA A 379 1.90 -7.50 -7.53
C ALA A 379 0.41 -7.21 -7.42
N ALA A 380 -0.02 -6.01 -7.84
CA ALA A 380 -1.44 -5.66 -7.87
C ALA A 380 -2.25 -6.54 -8.84
N ASP A 381 -1.71 -6.89 -10.00
CA ASP A 381 -2.36 -7.78 -10.96
C ASP A 381 -2.49 -9.20 -10.39
N ILE A 382 -1.44 -9.74 -9.76
CA ILE A 382 -1.47 -11.05 -9.11
C ILE A 382 -2.51 -11.08 -8.00
N MET A 383 -2.57 -10.05 -7.17
CA MET A 383 -3.58 -9.93 -6.11
C MET A 383 -5.01 -9.93 -6.65
N LYS A 384 -5.26 -9.23 -7.77
CA LYS A 384 -6.55 -9.22 -8.45
C LYS A 384 -6.93 -10.59 -8.99
N ILE A 385 -5.98 -11.30 -9.61
CA ILE A 385 -6.16 -12.67 -10.09
C ILE A 385 -6.46 -13.62 -8.92
N ALA A 386 -5.73 -13.48 -7.81
CA ALA A 386 -5.97 -14.26 -6.60
C ALA A 386 -7.39 -14.03 -6.04
N MET A 387 -7.85 -12.77 -5.95
CA MET A 387 -9.21 -12.45 -5.53
C MET A 387 -10.27 -13.14 -6.41
N ILE A 388 -10.06 -13.10 -7.74
CA ILE A 388 -10.98 -13.73 -8.69
C ILE A 388 -11.02 -15.24 -8.45
N LYS A 389 -9.88 -15.88 -8.29
CA LYS A 389 -9.78 -17.33 -8.07
C LYS A 389 -10.38 -17.75 -6.72
N VAL A 390 -10.06 -17.03 -5.64
CA VAL A 390 -10.62 -17.31 -4.29
C VAL A 390 -12.14 -17.17 -4.30
N GLN A 391 -12.68 -16.12 -4.91
CA GLN A 391 -14.14 -15.96 -5.00
C GLN A 391 -14.80 -17.07 -5.81
N ASN A 392 -14.19 -17.50 -6.93
CA ASN A 392 -14.69 -18.61 -7.73
C ASN A 392 -14.70 -19.93 -6.94
N GLU A 393 -13.65 -20.20 -6.16
CA GLU A 393 -13.61 -21.37 -5.27
C GLU A 393 -14.73 -21.33 -4.23
N PHE A 394 -15.02 -20.15 -3.66
CA PHE A 394 -16.12 -20.00 -2.70
C PHE A 394 -17.48 -20.24 -3.36
N GLU A 395 -17.70 -19.72 -4.56
CA GLU A 395 -18.95 -19.94 -5.30
C GLU A 395 -19.14 -21.43 -5.70
N GLN A 396 -18.07 -22.08 -6.20
CA GLN A 396 -18.11 -23.49 -6.61
C GLN A 396 -18.28 -24.45 -5.42
N GLY A 397 -17.57 -24.19 -4.33
CA GLY A 397 -17.65 -24.97 -3.09
C GLY A 397 -18.88 -24.66 -2.24
N LYS A 398 -19.69 -23.64 -2.64
CA LYS A 398 -20.86 -23.14 -1.89
C LYS A 398 -20.54 -22.79 -0.45
N PHE A 399 -19.37 -22.20 -0.21
CA PHE A 399 -18.96 -21.72 1.10
C PHE A 399 -19.77 -20.48 1.53
N ASN A 400 -20.04 -20.40 2.82
CA ASN A 400 -20.63 -19.22 3.45
C ASN A 400 -19.57 -18.14 3.78
N SER A 401 -18.29 -18.50 3.69
CA SER A 401 -17.15 -17.61 3.86
C SER A 401 -17.16 -16.49 2.82
N LYS A 402 -16.79 -15.26 3.24
CA LYS A 402 -16.90 -14.06 2.41
C LYS A 402 -15.64 -13.24 2.46
N ILE A 403 -15.15 -12.77 1.33
CA ILE A 403 -14.13 -11.72 1.30
C ILE A 403 -14.78 -10.42 1.81
N VAL A 404 -14.21 -9.82 2.85
CA VAL A 404 -14.73 -8.58 3.47
C VAL A 404 -13.81 -7.39 3.29
N ALA A 405 -12.51 -7.63 3.01
CA ALA A 405 -11.56 -6.55 2.70
C ALA A 405 -10.39 -7.07 1.84
N GLN A 406 -9.78 -6.14 1.14
CA GLN A 406 -8.47 -6.29 0.49
C GLN A 406 -7.60 -5.10 0.90
N VAL A 407 -6.42 -5.36 1.45
CA VAL A 407 -5.50 -4.33 1.96
C VAL A 407 -4.08 -4.64 1.49
N HIS A 408 -3.53 -3.85 0.57
CA HIS A 408 -2.24 -4.06 -0.05
C HIS A 408 -2.09 -5.45 -0.69
N ASP A 409 -1.35 -6.34 -0.06
CA ASP A 409 -1.08 -7.70 -0.52
C ASP A 409 -1.85 -8.76 0.32
N GLU A 410 -2.84 -8.32 1.13
CA GLU A 410 -3.62 -9.09 2.10
C GLU A 410 -5.09 -9.20 1.70
N LEU A 411 -5.68 -10.40 1.82
CA LEU A 411 -7.12 -10.66 1.78
C LEU A 411 -7.64 -10.95 3.18
N ILE A 412 -8.78 -10.34 3.54
CA ILE A 412 -9.47 -10.60 4.78
C ILE A 412 -10.80 -11.30 4.47
N ILE A 413 -11.02 -12.41 5.14
CA ILE A 413 -12.18 -13.28 4.93
C ILE A 413 -12.90 -13.45 6.25
N ASP A 414 -14.21 -13.26 6.24
CA ASP A 414 -15.12 -13.62 7.32
C ASP A 414 -15.56 -15.06 7.11
N CYS A 415 -15.16 -15.97 8.00
CA CYS A 415 -15.24 -17.40 7.84
C CYS A 415 -16.00 -18.07 9.01
N PRO A 416 -17.09 -18.78 8.76
CA PRO A 416 -17.73 -19.63 9.77
C PRO A 416 -16.77 -20.67 10.34
N GLN A 417 -16.90 -20.97 11.62
CA GLN A 417 -16.04 -21.92 12.33
C GLN A 417 -16.00 -23.30 11.67
N GLU A 418 -17.12 -23.78 11.15
CA GLU A 418 -17.24 -25.07 10.48
C GLU A 418 -16.49 -25.15 9.15
N GLU A 419 -16.22 -24.01 8.51
CA GLU A 419 -15.48 -23.95 7.25
C GLU A 419 -13.98 -23.63 7.46
N LEU A 420 -13.57 -23.24 8.66
CA LEU A 420 -12.31 -22.59 8.95
C LEU A 420 -11.08 -23.34 8.41
N GLU A 421 -10.91 -24.61 8.75
CA GLU A 421 -9.73 -25.37 8.35
C GLU A 421 -9.70 -25.64 6.83
N ILE A 422 -10.86 -25.80 6.22
CA ILE A 422 -10.97 -26.01 4.76
C ILE A 422 -10.62 -24.70 4.05
N VAL A 423 -11.26 -23.59 4.45
CA VAL A 423 -11.09 -22.27 3.81
C VAL A 423 -9.67 -21.74 3.98
N LYS A 424 -9.06 -21.90 5.15
CA LYS A 424 -7.67 -21.52 5.40
C LYS A 424 -6.71 -22.19 4.40
N ASN A 425 -6.83 -23.51 4.24
CA ASN A 425 -6.00 -24.27 3.31
C ASN A 425 -6.32 -23.94 1.84
N LEU A 426 -7.59 -23.79 1.50
CA LEU A 426 -8.07 -23.44 0.17
C LEU A 426 -7.52 -22.08 -0.27
N VAL A 427 -7.69 -21.05 0.56
CA VAL A 427 -7.24 -19.69 0.26
C VAL A 427 -5.72 -19.65 0.11
N LYS A 428 -4.96 -20.25 1.04
CA LYS A 428 -3.50 -20.35 0.94
C LYS A 428 -3.10 -20.95 -0.39
N LYS A 429 -3.60 -22.15 -0.70
CA LYS A 429 -3.26 -22.85 -1.94
C LYS A 429 -3.66 -22.04 -3.19
N THR A 430 -4.87 -21.49 -3.20
CA THR A 430 -5.38 -20.74 -4.35
C THR A 430 -4.55 -19.48 -4.62
N MET A 431 -4.14 -18.76 -3.57
CA MET A 431 -3.28 -17.58 -3.71
C MET A 431 -1.85 -18.00 -4.14
N GLU A 432 -1.25 -19.02 -3.53
CA GLU A 432 0.09 -19.50 -3.90
C GLU A 432 0.16 -19.99 -5.35
N THR A 433 -0.93 -20.56 -5.87
CA THR A 433 -1.03 -21.07 -7.25
C THR A 433 -1.82 -20.14 -8.17
N ALA A 434 -2.05 -18.89 -7.75
CA ALA A 434 -2.82 -17.95 -8.55
C ALA A 434 -2.20 -17.70 -9.92
N VAL A 435 -0.90 -17.64 -9.99
CA VAL A 435 -0.11 -17.46 -11.23
C VAL A 435 1.20 -18.22 -11.12
N ASP A 436 1.78 -18.56 -12.29
CA ASP A 436 3.15 -19.06 -12.37
C ASP A 436 4.05 -17.96 -12.93
N ILE A 437 4.98 -17.49 -12.11
CA ILE A 437 6.01 -16.51 -12.49
C ILE A 437 7.42 -17.12 -12.48
N GLY A 438 7.54 -18.45 -12.40
CA GLY A 438 8.82 -19.16 -12.28
C GLY A 438 9.52 -18.95 -10.93
N VAL A 439 8.82 -18.45 -9.93
CA VAL A 439 9.22 -18.28 -8.54
C VAL A 439 8.04 -18.68 -7.67
N LYS A 440 8.28 -19.52 -6.66
CA LYS A 440 7.25 -19.91 -5.70
C LYS A 440 6.65 -18.67 -5.05
N LEU A 441 5.33 -18.54 -5.07
CA LEU A 441 4.60 -17.58 -4.25
C LEU A 441 4.33 -18.23 -2.89
N ASP A 442 4.44 -17.46 -1.84
CA ASP A 442 4.19 -17.92 -0.48
C ASP A 442 3.19 -17.00 0.21
N VAL A 443 2.28 -17.59 0.98
CA VAL A 443 1.17 -16.88 1.61
C VAL A 443 1.13 -17.21 3.09
N ASP A 444 1.27 -16.20 3.92
CA ASP A 444 1.07 -16.29 5.35
C ASP A 444 -0.43 -16.23 5.66
N VAL A 445 -0.93 -17.20 6.45
CA VAL A 445 -2.34 -17.23 6.84
C VAL A 445 -2.46 -17.18 8.34
N GLU A 446 -3.18 -16.17 8.82
CA GLU A 446 -3.45 -15.94 10.24
C GLU A 446 -4.96 -15.96 10.50
N VAL A 447 -5.34 -16.36 11.72
CA VAL A 447 -6.76 -16.53 12.10
C VAL A 447 -7.01 -15.92 13.47
N GLY A 448 -8.10 -15.18 13.62
CA GLY A 448 -8.47 -14.61 14.91
C GLY A 448 -9.89 -14.05 14.98
N LYS A 449 -10.21 -13.48 16.11
CA LYS A 449 -11.51 -12.83 16.37
C LYS A 449 -11.50 -11.31 16.11
N THR A 450 -10.36 -10.79 15.71
CA THR A 450 -10.19 -9.39 15.31
C THR A 450 -9.21 -9.31 14.15
N TRP A 451 -9.12 -8.20 13.46
CA TRP A 451 -8.14 -7.99 12.38
C TRP A 451 -6.73 -7.68 12.87
N ASP A 452 -6.49 -7.49 14.16
CA ASP A 452 -5.14 -7.41 14.74
C ASP A 452 -4.59 -8.83 14.92
N LEU A 453 -4.10 -9.41 13.83
CA LEU A 453 -3.66 -10.81 13.74
C LEU A 453 -2.13 -10.97 13.80
N LYS A 454 -1.36 -9.85 13.79
CA LYS A 454 0.12 -9.86 13.74
C LYS A 454 0.76 -9.42 15.03
#